data_9d97d6b2faa3b184a2e3a2b48505d29c
#
_entry.id   9d97d6b2faa3b184a2e3a2b48505d29c
#
_cell.length_a   1.000
_cell.length_b   1.000
_cell.length_c   1.000
_cell.angle_alpha   90.00
_cell.angle_beta   90.00
_cell.angle_gamma   90.00
#
_symmetry.space_group_name_H-M   'P 1'
#
loop_
_entity.id
_entity.type
_entity.pdbx_description
1 polymer ?
#
loop_
_entity_poly.entity_id
_entity_poly.type
_entity_poly.pdbx_seq_one_letter_code
_entity_poly.pdbx_strand_id
1 'polypeptide(L)'
;MPNQLLIARNQTTDCHILMGMANRHGLITGATGTGKTVSLQTLAENFSNQGVPVFMADVKGDLVGISQTGHLSDKIKGILKERQLDEPTPQSCPTSLWDVFGKQGHPVRATVSDMGPLLLGRMLNLNDTQAGVLNLVFKIADDQGLLLLDLKDLRAMLQHVGENASQFTTEYGNVSAASVGAIQRGLLEIESQGADKFFGEPMLNIQDFLQTDAKGKGVINLLCASELMNSPRLYGTFLLWLLSELFEQLPEIGDAEKPKLVFFFDEAHLLFNEASKVLIERMELLVRLIRSKGVGVYFVTQNPLDVPETVLGQLGNRVQHALRAFTPRDQKAVKASAQTMRANPNLDIEKAITELGVGEALVSFLDEKGRPGITQQAFVMMPGSQLGPITPEQRKALLDNSLVAGVYEKTIDRESAYEILKGAHPPASSEASRTGPGGNGSNAPATADQQGSDALLGGLGEVLFGRTGPRGAKHDGLAQALVKSAVRTIGSSVGREIVRGVLGGILGGRKR
;
A
#
# COMPACT_ATOMS: atom_id res chain seq x y z
N MET A 1 -9.19 -30.39 -1.70
CA MET A 1 -10.44 -29.62 -1.65
C MET A 1 -10.12 -28.20 -2.10
N PRO A 2 -10.82 -27.60 -3.04
CA PRO A 2 -10.39 -26.35 -3.70
C PRO A 2 -10.39 -25.09 -2.83
N ASN A 3 -10.92 -25.12 -1.62
CA ASN A 3 -11.06 -23.93 -0.76
C ASN A 3 -10.21 -23.96 0.52
N GLN A 4 -9.13 -24.74 0.55
CA GLN A 4 -8.28 -24.89 1.72
C GLN A 4 -6.80 -24.80 1.32
N LEU A 5 -6.00 -24.08 2.11
CA LEU A 5 -4.56 -23.95 1.95
C LEU A 5 -3.87 -24.76 3.04
N LEU A 6 -3.12 -25.80 2.67
CA LEU A 6 -2.29 -26.55 3.61
C LEU A 6 -1.06 -25.70 3.98
N ILE A 7 -0.96 -25.36 5.25
CA ILE A 7 0.10 -24.49 5.77
C ILE A 7 1.09 -25.25 6.65
N ALA A 8 0.59 -26.17 7.46
CA ALA A 8 1.44 -26.96 8.36
C ALA A 8 0.85 -28.35 8.55
N ARG A 9 1.70 -29.30 8.93
CA ARG A 9 1.31 -30.70 9.16
C ARG A 9 2.04 -31.25 10.38
N ASN A 10 1.36 -32.08 11.13
CA ASN A 10 1.96 -32.98 12.09
C ASN A 10 1.56 -34.44 11.78
N GLN A 11 1.95 -35.38 12.61
CA GLN A 11 1.70 -36.81 12.37
C GLN A 11 0.22 -37.20 12.25
N THR A 12 -0.68 -36.40 12.78
CA THR A 12 -2.11 -36.72 12.89
C THR A 12 -3.04 -35.70 12.19
N THR A 13 -2.54 -34.52 11.88
CA THR A 13 -3.40 -33.40 11.45
C THR A 13 -2.74 -32.56 10.37
N ASP A 14 -3.50 -32.30 9.33
CA ASP A 14 -3.21 -31.27 8.34
C ASP A 14 -3.85 -29.95 8.76
N CYS A 15 -3.04 -28.90 8.89
CA CYS A 15 -3.47 -27.59 9.35
C CYS A 15 -3.71 -26.67 8.14
N HIS A 16 -4.97 -26.35 7.88
CA HIS A 16 -5.39 -25.59 6.70
C HIS A 16 -5.97 -24.22 7.07
N ILE A 17 -5.69 -23.22 6.24
CA ILE A 17 -6.47 -21.99 6.22
C ILE A 17 -7.62 -22.17 5.23
N LEU A 18 -8.84 -21.87 5.67
CA LEU A 18 -10.00 -21.80 4.79
C LEU A 18 -9.98 -20.50 4.00
N MET A 19 -10.11 -20.57 2.67
CA MET A 19 -10.05 -19.39 1.81
C MET A 19 -11.10 -18.33 2.19
N GLY A 20 -12.33 -18.72 2.48
CA GLY A 20 -13.39 -17.81 2.94
C GLY A 20 -13.13 -17.18 4.33
N MET A 21 -12.13 -17.70 5.08
CA MET A 21 -11.72 -17.14 6.38
C MET A 21 -10.37 -16.42 6.32
N ALA A 22 -9.72 -16.39 5.17
CA ALA A 22 -8.41 -15.77 5.03
C ALA A 22 -8.45 -14.23 5.12
N ASN A 23 -9.57 -13.58 4.79
CA ASN A 23 -9.79 -12.15 5.00
C ASN A 23 -10.10 -11.77 6.47
N ARG A 24 -10.13 -12.74 7.39
CA ARG A 24 -10.25 -12.50 8.84
C ARG A 24 -8.89 -12.32 9.51
N HIS A 25 -7.95 -11.89 8.73
CA HIS A 25 -6.62 -11.46 9.13
C HIS A 25 -5.80 -12.55 9.84
N GLY A 26 -4.53 -12.27 10.05
CA GLY A 26 -3.65 -13.22 10.72
C GLY A 26 -2.42 -12.59 11.37
N LEU A 27 -1.72 -13.41 12.15
CA LEU A 27 -0.51 -13.06 12.84
C LEU A 27 0.53 -14.17 12.69
N ILE A 28 1.72 -13.79 12.26
CA ILE A 28 2.90 -14.68 12.23
C ILE A 28 3.93 -14.12 13.20
N THR A 29 4.23 -14.82 14.26
CA THR A 29 5.20 -14.37 15.26
C THR A 29 6.29 -15.39 15.54
N GLY A 30 7.42 -14.92 16.07
CA GLY A 30 8.53 -15.76 16.47
C GLY A 30 9.87 -15.05 16.42
N ALA A 31 10.86 -15.57 17.10
CA ALA A 31 12.22 -15.03 17.12
C ALA A 31 12.88 -15.09 15.72
N THR A 32 13.94 -14.33 15.52
CA THR A 32 14.74 -14.39 14.28
C THR A 32 15.29 -15.79 14.04
N GLY A 33 15.22 -16.27 12.80
CA GLY A 33 15.74 -17.58 12.39
C GLY A 33 14.86 -18.79 12.76
N THR A 34 13.62 -18.59 13.24
CA THR A 34 12.72 -19.68 13.63
C THR A 34 11.83 -20.20 12.48
N GLY A 35 11.79 -19.51 11.34
CA GLY A 35 11.04 -19.95 10.16
C GLY A 35 9.93 -19.01 9.68
N LYS A 36 9.80 -17.79 10.25
CA LYS A 36 8.77 -16.81 9.84
C LYS A 36 8.76 -16.53 8.33
N THR A 37 9.93 -16.27 7.73
CA THR A 37 10.07 -16.00 6.29
C THR A 37 9.55 -17.18 5.45
N VAL A 38 9.83 -18.42 5.86
CA VAL A 38 9.30 -19.63 5.19
C VAL A 38 7.78 -19.67 5.29
N SER A 39 7.22 -19.44 6.48
CA SER A 39 5.76 -19.39 6.68
C SER A 39 5.10 -18.31 5.83
N LEU A 40 5.68 -17.13 5.78
CA LEU A 40 5.21 -16.02 4.95
C LEU A 40 5.22 -16.41 3.46
N GLN A 41 6.34 -16.95 2.98
CA GLN A 41 6.48 -17.34 1.58
C GLN A 41 5.55 -18.52 1.22
N THR A 42 5.38 -19.50 2.12
CA THR A 42 4.41 -20.59 1.94
C THR A 42 2.98 -20.09 1.82
N LEU A 43 2.58 -19.15 2.67
CA LEU A 43 1.25 -18.53 2.60
C LEU A 43 1.07 -17.76 1.29
N ALA A 44 2.04 -16.90 0.93
CA ALA A 44 1.99 -16.09 -0.27
C ALA A 44 1.91 -16.95 -1.55
N GLU A 45 2.73 -18.02 -1.64
CA GLU A 45 2.72 -18.98 -2.75
C GLU A 45 1.36 -19.69 -2.85
N ASN A 46 0.82 -20.15 -1.72
CA ASN A 46 -0.48 -20.83 -1.69
C ASN A 46 -1.61 -19.88 -2.12
N PHE A 47 -1.63 -18.62 -1.68
CA PHE A 47 -2.61 -17.64 -2.13
C PHE A 47 -2.48 -17.36 -3.63
N SER A 48 -1.26 -17.15 -4.13
CA SER A 48 -0.99 -16.95 -5.55
C SER A 48 -1.51 -18.10 -6.39
N ASN A 49 -1.25 -19.35 -5.99
CA ASN A 49 -1.72 -20.56 -6.68
C ASN A 49 -3.26 -20.66 -6.75
N GLN A 50 -3.99 -20.05 -5.81
CA GLN A 50 -5.45 -19.97 -5.82
C GLN A 50 -5.99 -18.73 -6.54
N GLY A 51 -5.13 -18.00 -7.24
CA GLY A 51 -5.51 -16.80 -7.98
C GLY A 51 -5.86 -15.62 -7.06
N VAL A 52 -5.24 -15.56 -5.90
CA VAL A 52 -5.33 -14.42 -4.97
C VAL A 52 -4.04 -13.64 -5.05
N PRO A 53 -4.07 -12.38 -5.52
CA PRO A 53 -2.93 -11.49 -5.46
C PRO A 53 -2.46 -11.27 -4.02
N VAL A 54 -1.15 -11.05 -3.88
CA VAL A 54 -0.52 -10.82 -2.59
C VAL A 54 0.31 -9.55 -2.65
N PHE A 55 0.27 -8.74 -1.59
CA PHE A 55 1.25 -7.69 -1.35
C PHE A 55 2.09 -8.04 -0.13
N MET A 56 3.40 -7.87 -0.21
CA MET A 56 4.31 -8.03 0.92
C MET A 56 5.54 -7.13 0.81
N ALA A 57 6.06 -6.68 1.94
CA ALA A 57 7.29 -5.91 2.00
C ALA A 57 8.49 -6.84 2.21
N ASP A 58 9.51 -6.67 1.39
CA ASP A 58 10.79 -7.38 1.52
C ASP A 58 11.84 -6.45 2.13
N VAL A 59 11.98 -6.55 3.45
CA VAL A 59 12.90 -5.74 4.23
C VAL A 59 14.35 -6.21 4.09
N LYS A 60 14.56 -7.52 3.92
CA LYS A 60 15.88 -8.15 3.90
C LYS A 60 16.38 -8.52 2.51
N GLY A 61 15.53 -8.44 1.50
CA GLY A 61 15.83 -8.87 0.14
C GLY A 61 15.83 -10.40 -0.03
N ASP A 62 15.20 -11.13 0.90
CA ASP A 62 15.16 -12.60 0.92
C ASP A 62 13.82 -13.19 0.43
N LEU A 63 12.76 -12.38 0.31
CA LEU A 63 11.45 -12.82 -0.19
C LEU A 63 11.35 -12.84 -1.73
N VAL A 64 12.21 -12.08 -2.41
CA VAL A 64 12.15 -11.94 -3.86
C VAL A 64 12.41 -13.27 -4.59
N GLY A 65 13.03 -14.26 -3.93
CA GLY A 65 13.20 -15.61 -4.45
C GLY A 65 11.89 -16.31 -4.84
N ILE A 66 10.75 -15.90 -4.28
CA ILE A 66 9.43 -16.43 -4.63
C ILE A 66 9.13 -16.32 -6.16
N SER A 67 9.79 -15.41 -6.84
CA SER A 67 9.71 -15.22 -8.30
C SER A 67 10.44 -16.30 -9.11
N GLN A 68 11.27 -17.13 -8.47
CA GLN A 68 12.11 -18.13 -9.10
C GLN A 68 11.70 -19.54 -8.65
N THR A 69 11.95 -20.52 -9.53
CA THR A 69 11.71 -21.93 -9.22
C THR A 69 12.67 -22.41 -8.14
N GLY A 70 12.14 -23.01 -7.08
CA GLY A 70 12.92 -23.51 -5.96
C GLY A 70 13.70 -24.77 -6.28
N HIS A 71 14.82 -24.92 -5.57
CA HIS A 71 15.64 -26.12 -5.59
C HIS A 71 15.94 -26.55 -4.15
N LEU A 72 15.59 -27.78 -3.82
CA LEU A 72 15.85 -28.35 -2.51
C LEU A 72 17.26 -28.93 -2.45
N SER A 73 18.03 -28.54 -1.44
CA SER A 73 19.29 -29.20 -1.11
C SER A 73 19.02 -30.59 -0.52
N ASP A 74 19.98 -31.51 -0.65
CA ASP A 74 19.86 -32.86 -0.07
C ASP A 74 19.66 -32.84 1.46
N LYS A 75 20.22 -31.83 2.12
CA LYS A 75 19.97 -31.60 3.56
C LYS A 75 18.50 -31.33 3.84
N ILE A 76 17.87 -30.43 3.05
CA ILE A 76 16.43 -30.10 3.23
C ILE A 76 15.57 -31.33 2.90
N LYS A 77 15.87 -32.06 1.84
CA LYS A 77 15.15 -33.33 1.50
C LYS A 77 15.25 -34.34 2.65
N GLY A 78 16.43 -34.47 3.27
CA GLY A 78 16.62 -35.31 4.46
C GLY A 78 15.72 -34.89 5.63
N ILE A 79 15.63 -33.59 5.91
CA ILE A 79 14.78 -33.03 6.98
C ILE A 79 13.29 -33.27 6.66
N LEU A 80 12.85 -33.07 5.41
CA LEU A 80 11.45 -33.31 5.03
C LEU A 80 11.09 -34.78 5.21
N LYS A 81 11.96 -35.71 4.79
CA LYS A 81 11.78 -37.14 4.98
C LYS A 81 11.70 -37.55 6.44
N GLU A 82 12.59 -37.02 7.28
CA GLU A 82 12.58 -37.27 8.73
C GLU A 82 11.26 -36.80 9.38
N ARG A 83 10.74 -35.65 8.93
CA ARG A 83 9.51 -35.04 9.44
C ARG A 83 8.25 -35.57 8.76
N GLN A 84 8.36 -36.51 7.85
CA GLN A 84 7.26 -37.08 7.04
C GLN A 84 6.46 -36.03 6.28
N LEU A 85 7.16 -35.01 5.77
CA LEU A 85 6.60 -33.96 4.94
C LEU A 85 6.86 -34.27 3.46
N ASP A 86 5.86 -33.97 2.62
CA ASP A 86 6.00 -34.07 1.18
C ASP A 86 7.01 -33.04 0.66
N GLU A 87 7.80 -33.44 -0.37
CA GLU A 87 8.62 -32.47 -1.10
C GLU A 87 7.70 -31.54 -1.90
N PRO A 88 7.89 -30.21 -1.81
CA PRO A 88 7.09 -29.27 -2.59
C PRO A 88 7.38 -29.43 -4.09
N THR A 89 6.37 -29.25 -4.92
CA THR A 89 6.55 -29.18 -6.38
C THR A 89 7.30 -27.88 -6.71
N PRO A 90 8.49 -27.98 -7.38
CA PRO A 90 9.23 -26.79 -7.78
C PRO A 90 8.40 -25.87 -8.68
N GLN A 91 8.27 -24.62 -8.32
CA GLN A 91 7.50 -23.61 -9.05
C GLN A 91 8.00 -22.20 -8.80
N SER A 92 7.50 -21.25 -9.57
CA SER A 92 7.67 -19.82 -9.36
C SER A 92 6.31 -19.12 -9.33
N CYS A 93 6.25 -17.97 -8.68
CA CYS A 93 5.06 -17.13 -8.68
C CYS A 93 5.25 -15.93 -9.61
N PRO A 94 4.19 -15.48 -10.31
CA PRO A 94 4.23 -14.20 -11.02
C PRO A 94 4.47 -13.09 -10.02
N THR A 95 5.48 -12.24 -10.26
CA THR A 95 5.93 -11.25 -9.28
C THR A 95 6.17 -9.90 -9.95
N SER A 96 5.63 -8.84 -9.34
CA SER A 96 5.92 -7.44 -9.66
C SER A 96 6.73 -6.83 -8.53
N LEU A 97 7.85 -6.18 -8.86
CA LEU A 97 8.73 -5.53 -7.90
C LEU A 97 8.42 -4.05 -7.82
N TRP A 98 8.25 -3.54 -6.61
CA TRP A 98 7.95 -2.15 -6.31
C TRP A 98 9.03 -1.55 -5.42
N ASP A 99 9.34 -0.27 -5.61
CA ASP A 99 10.34 0.43 -4.81
C ASP A 99 10.01 1.92 -4.73
N VAL A 100 9.93 2.46 -3.52
CA VAL A 100 9.69 3.89 -3.30
C VAL A 100 10.75 4.76 -3.97
N PHE A 101 12.01 4.28 -4.05
CA PHE A 101 13.12 5.02 -4.64
C PHE A 101 13.36 4.69 -6.12
N GLY A 102 12.64 3.71 -6.68
CA GLY A 102 12.75 3.30 -8.09
C GLY A 102 14.08 2.65 -8.48
N LYS A 103 14.85 2.12 -7.51
CA LYS A 103 16.16 1.51 -7.77
C LYS A 103 16.10 0.00 -8.01
N GLN A 104 15.23 -0.69 -7.26
CA GLN A 104 15.13 -2.15 -7.24
C GLN A 104 13.78 -2.68 -7.73
N GLY A 105 12.84 -1.79 -8.00
CA GLY A 105 11.48 -2.06 -8.43
C GLY A 105 10.89 -0.89 -9.20
N HIS A 106 9.68 -1.06 -9.72
CA HIS A 106 8.92 0.04 -10.31
C HIS A 106 8.66 1.12 -9.26
N PRO A 107 8.83 2.40 -9.61
CA PRO A 107 8.61 3.49 -8.66
C PRO A 107 7.16 3.49 -8.14
N VAL A 108 7.02 3.62 -6.83
CA VAL A 108 5.71 3.83 -6.18
C VAL A 108 5.61 5.28 -5.75
N ARG A 109 4.57 5.96 -6.20
CA ARG A 109 4.33 7.36 -5.82
C ARG A 109 2.92 7.56 -5.28
N ALA A 110 2.81 8.54 -4.39
CA ALA A 110 1.56 9.09 -3.90
C ALA A 110 1.59 10.61 -4.09
N THR A 111 0.43 11.24 -4.23
CA THR A 111 0.38 12.70 -4.12
C THR A 111 0.33 13.11 -2.65
N VAL A 112 0.74 14.34 -2.36
CA VAL A 112 0.60 14.94 -1.02
C VAL A 112 -0.87 14.96 -0.61
N SER A 113 -1.78 15.29 -1.56
CA SER A 113 -3.23 15.27 -1.33
C SER A 113 -3.76 13.91 -0.91
N ASP A 114 -3.30 12.82 -1.56
CA ASP A 114 -3.75 11.45 -1.25
C ASP A 114 -3.21 10.96 0.08
N MET A 115 -1.95 11.32 0.43
CA MET A 115 -1.40 11.04 1.75
C MET A 115 -2.23 11.68 2.85
N GLY A 116 -2.66 12.91 2.64
CA GLY A 116 -3.43 13.68 3.58
C GLY A 116 -2.66 14.16 4.83
N PRO A 117 -3.21 15.13 5.57
CA PRO A 117 -2.49 15.80 6.64
C PRO A 117 -2.21 14.92 7.86
N LEU A 118 -3.03 13.88 8.11
CA LEU A 118 -2.83 12.99 9.27
C LEU A 118 -1.58 12.12 9.11
N LEU A 119 -1.46 11.43 7.98
CA LEU A 119 -0.32 10.55 7.72
C LEU A 119 0.96 11.36 7.49
N LEU A 120 0.83 12.49 6.79
CA LEU A 120 1.95 13.39 6.59
C LEU A 120 2.42 14.00 7.91
N GLY A 121 1.50 14.39 8.81
CA GLY A 121 1.83 14.88 10.15
C GLY A 121 2.64 13.86 10.99
N ARG A 122 2.30 12.56 10.86
CA ARG A 122 3.11 11.49 11.45
C ARG A 122 4.50 11.41 10.81
N MET A 123 4.57 11.43 9.50
CA MET A 123 5.83 11.36 8.75
C MET A 123 6.78 12.48 9.16
N LEU A 124 6.24 13.69 9.34
CA LEU A 124 6.97 14.89 9.76
C LEU A 124 7.18 14.99 11.28
N ASN A 125 6.68 14.05 12.08
CA ASN A 125 6.75 14.06 13.54
C ASN A 125 6.19 15.34 14.18
N LEU A 126 5.01 15.77 13.72
CA LEU A 126 4.37 17.01 14.19
C LEU A 126 3.64 16.79 15.53
N ASN A 127 3.70 17.80 16.40
CA ASN A 127 2.82 17.88 17.55
C ASN A 127 1.41 18.34 17.15
N ASP A 128 0.45 18.29 18.09
CA ASP A 128 -0.96 18.59 17.82
C ASP A 128 -1.19 19.99 17.24
N THR A 129 -0.43 21.01 17.72
CA THR A 129 -0.52 22.38 17.22
C THR A 129 -0.03 22.49 15.78
N GLN A 130 1.09 21.84 15.45
CA GLN A 130 1.67 21.83 14.12
C GLN A 130 0.80 21.00 13.15
N ALA A 131 0.27 19.87 13.61
CA ALA A 131 -0.69 19.06 12.86
C ALA A 131 -1.97 19.86 12.57
N GLY A 132 -2.45 20.69 13.51
CA GLY A 132 -3.56 21.61 13.30
C GLY A 132 -3.28 22.61 12.18
N VAL A 133 -2.09 23.21 12.16
CA VAL A 133 -1.67 24.12 11.07
C VAL A 133 -1.57 23.37 9.73
N LEU A 134 -1.02 22.16 9.72
CA LEU A 134 -0.97 21.35 8.50
C LEU A 134 -2.37 21.05 7.95
N ASN A 135 -3.33 20.65 8.82
CA ASN A 135 -4.73 20.43 8.43
C ASN A 135 -5.34 21.71 7.80
N LEU A 136 -5.05 22.87 8.37
CA LEU A 136 -5.53 24.14 7.87
C LEU A 136 -4.95 24.46 6.48
N VAL A 137 -3.66 24.21 6.25
CA VAL A 137 -3.01 24.36 4.93
C VAL A 137 -3.69 23.51 3.87
N PHE A 138 -4.00 22.24 4.18
CA PHE A 138 -4.74 21.36 3.27
C PHE A 138 -6.15 21.89 2.98
N LYS A 139 -6.85 22.36 4.01
CA LYS A 139 -8.20 22.92 3.86
C LYS A 139 -8.20 24.16 2.96
N ILE A 140 -7.25 25.08 3.14
CA ILE A 140 -7.11 26.27 2.28
C ILE A 140 -6.80 25.86 0.83
N ALA A 141 -5.90 24.88 0.63
CA ALA A 141 -5.58 24.37 -0.69
C ALA A 141 -6.83 23.81 -1.40
N ASP A 142 -7.61 22.99 -0.68
CA ASP A 142 -8.86 22.42 -1.20
C ASP A 142 -9.88 23.52 -1.57
N ASP A 143 -10.09 24.52 -0.69
CA ASP A 143 -11.04 25.62 -0.91
C ASP A 143 -10.63 26.53 -2.08
N GLN A 144 -9.34 26.67 -2.33
CA GLN A 144 -8.79 27.44 -3.44
C GLN A 144 -8.58 26.61 -4.72
N GLY A 145 -8.86 25.30 -4.70
CA GLY A 145 -8.65 24.41 -5.82
C GLY A 145 -7.19 24.19 -6.21
N LEU A 146 -6.26 24.38 -5.26
CA LEU A 146 -4.83 24.22 -5.46
C LEU A 146 -4.41 22.77 -5.23
N LEU A 147 -3.85 22.14 -6.25
CA LEU A 147 -3.44 20.73 -6.20
C LEU A 147 -2.13 20.61 -5.43
N LEU A 148 -2.09 19.71 -4.44
CA LEU A 148 -0.88 19.33 -3.71
C LEU A 148 -0.40 17.98 -4.24
N LEU A 149 0.42 17.98 -5.26
CA LEU A 149 0.90 16.76 -5.94
C LEU A 149 2.20 16.26 -5.33
N ASP A 150 3.13 17.17 -5.03
CA ASP A 150 4.44 16.86 -4.50
C ASP A 150 4.85 17.78 -3.33
N LEU A 151 6.08 17.65 -2.85
CA LEU A 151 6.57 18.41 -1.70
C LEU A 151 6.82 19.88 -2.04
N LYS A 152 7.09 20.24 -3.33
CA LYS A 152 7.25 21.64 -3.72
C LYS A 152 5.93 22.41 -3.60
N ASP A 153 4.80 21.75 -3.90
CA ASP A 153 3.45 22.31 -3.74
C ASP A 153 3.14 22.62 -2.29
N LEU A 154 3.38 21.64 -1.42
CA LEU A 154 3.13 21.83 0.01
C LEU A 154 4.01 22.95 0.60
N ARG A 155 5.25 23.08 0.16
CA ARG A 155 6.12 24.19 0.56
C ARG A 155 5.59 25.54 0.11
N ALA A 156 5.15 25.63 -1.16
CA ALA A 156 4.57 26.86 -1.69
C ALA A 156 3.31 27.25 -0.91
N MET A 157 2.44 26.28 -0.62
CA MET A 157 1.25 26.50 0.20
C MET A 157 1.58 26.95 1.64
N LEU A 158 2.53 26.30 2.30
CA LEU A 158 2.99 26.68 3.63
C LEU A 158 3.54 28.11 3.65
N GLN A 159 4.30 28.49 2.64
CA GLN A 159 4.82 29.84 2.49
C GLN A 159 3.66 30.83 2.27
N HIS A 160 2.75 30.54 1.33
CA HIS A 160 1.59 31.36 1.02
C HIS A 160 0.70 31.60 2.26
N VAL A 161 0.38 30.54 3.00
CA VAL A 161 -0.44 30.63 4.21
C VAL A 161 0.31 31.39 5.32
N GLY A 162 1.62 31.19 5.46
CA GLY A 162 2.45 31.91 6.44
C GLY A 162 2.54 33.40 6.17
N GLU A 163 2.75 33.81 4.91
CA GLU A 163 2.83 35.22 4.48
C GLU A 163 1.48 35.95 4.59
N ASN A 164 0.37 35.21 4.39
CA ASN A 164 -0.99 35.73 4.43
C ASN A 164 -1.77 35.33 5.70
N ALA A 165 -1.08 34.97 6.79
CA ALA A 165 -1.69 34.41 7.99
C ALA A 165 -2.84 35.28 8.55
N SER A 166 -2.73 36.63 8.48
CA SER A 166 -3.77 37.57 8.94
C SER A 166 -5.09 37.43 8.19
N GLN A 167 -5.04 37.08 6.90
CA GLN A 167 -6.24 36.88 6.06
C GLN A 167 -6.99 35.63 6.47
N PHE A 168 -6.25 34.58 6.82
CA PHE A 168 -6.80 33.25 7.17
C PHE A 168 -7.26 33.13 8.61
N THR A 169 -6.78 34.02 9.51
CA THR A 169 -7.03 33.91 10.96
C THR A 169 -8.51 33.93 11.31
N THR A 170 -9.30 34.77 10.64
CA THR A 170 -10.74 34.91 10.96
C THR A 170 -11.54 33.68 10.56
N GLU A 171 -11.20 33.03 9.45
CA GLU A 171 -11.97 31.92 8.89
C GLU A 171 -11.44 30.56 9.37
N TYR A 172 -10.12 30.40 9.43
CA TYR A 172 -9.48 29.10 9.66
C TYR A 172 -8.75 29.01 11.01
N GLY A 173 -8.56 30.13 11.71
CA GLY A 173 -7.84 30.17 12.96
C GLY A 173 -6.38 30.63 12.84
N ASN A 174 -5.69 30.71 13.98
CA ASN A 174 -4.36 31.28 14.06
C ASN A 174 -3.27 30.38 13.48
N VAL A 175 -2.49 30.91 12.54
CA VAL A 175 -1.32 30.26 11.95
C VAL A 175 -0.06 30.92 12.49
N SER A 176 0.70 30.20 13.32
CA SER A 176 1.96 30.75 13.85
C SER A 176 3.13 30.49 12.90
N ALA A 177 3.99 31.50 12.72
CA ALA A 177 5.23 31.38 11.96
C ALA A 177 6.14 30.26 12.51
N ALA A 178 6.10 30.00 13.82
CA ALA A 178 6.85 28.93 14.46
C ALA A 178 6.38 27.53 14.00
N SER A 179 5.05 27.33 13.87
CA SER A 179 4.49 26.06 13.36
C SER A 179 4.80 25.85 11.89
N VAL A 180 4.64 26.90 11.06
CA VAL A 180 5.02 26.83 9.64
C VAL A 180 6.50 26.47 9.49
N GLY A 181 7.39 27.14 10.24
CA GLY A 181 8.82 26.83 10.20
C GLY A 181 9.16 25.43 10.71
N ALA A 182 8.41 24.89 11.67
CA ALA A 182 8.60 23.49 12.11
C ALA A 182 8.20 22.49 11.03
N ILE A 183 7.06 22.69 10.36
CA ILE A 183 6.61 21.83 9.25
C ILE A 183 7.62 21.88 8.09
N GLN A 184 8.11 23.09 7.73
CA GLN A 184 9.12 23.22 6.67
C GLN A 184 10.43 22.49 6.98
N ARG A 185 10.89 22.53 8.26
CA ARG A 185 12.07 21.74 8.69
C ARG A 185 11.82 20.25 8.59
N GLY A 186 10.63 19.77 9.00
CA GLY A 186 10.24 18.37 8.82
C GLY A 186 10.24 17.94 7.36
N LEU A 187 9.76 18.79 6.43
CA LEU A 187 9.81 18.51 5.00
C LEU A 187 11.25 18.39 4.49
N LEU A 188 12.16 19.26 4.92
CA LEU A 188 13.59 19.14 4.57
C LEU A 188 14.20 17.83 5.09
N GLU A 189 13.83 17.41 6.31
CA GLU A 189 14.29 16.15 6.89
C GLU A 189 13.86 14.96 6.05
N ILE A 190 12.57 14.83 5.71
CA ILE A 190 12.10 13.68 4.91
C ILE A 190 12.61 13.71 3.47
N GLU A 191 12.81 14.88 2.86
CA GLU A 191 13.45 14.99 1.55
C GLU A 191 14.90 14.48 1.58
N SER A 192 15.65 14.78 2.64
CA SER A 192 17.01 14.24 2.81
C SER A 192 17.03 12.71 2.92
N GLN A 193 15.89 12.10 3.29
CA GLN A 193 15.66 10.66 3.35
C GLN A 193 15.11 10.09 2.03
N GLY A 194 14.94 10.91 0.98
CA GLY A 194 14.47 10.51 -0.34
C GLY A 194 12.94 10.54 -0.53
N ALA A 195 12.18 11.18 0.37
CA ALA A 195 10.73 11.31 0.21
C ALA A 195 10.33 12.10 -1.06
N ASP A 196 11.23 12.89 -1.63
CA ASP A 196 11.03 13.54 -2.93
C ASP A 196 10.80 12.55 -4.08
N LYS A 197 11.26 11.31 -3.95
CA LYS A 197 11.02 10.24 -4.93
C LYS A 197 9.64 9.60 -4.76
N PHE A 198 9.11 9.67 -3.55
CA PHE A 198 7.82 9.08 -3.21
C PHE A 198 6.64 10.00 -3.58
N PHE A 199 6.79 11.33 -3.38
CA PHE A 199 5.70 12.25 -3.69
C PHE A 199 5.73 12.70 -5.14
N GLY A 200 4.59 12.57 -5.84
CA GLY A 200 4.42 12.98 -7.23
C GLY A 200 3.58 12.05 -8.07
N GLU A 201 3.63 12.27 -9.39
CA GLU A 201 2.88 11.50 -10.37
C GLU A 201 3.82 10.75 -11.35
N PRO A 202 3.35 9.64 -11.99
CA PRO A 202 2.03 9.02 -11.84
C PRO A 202 1.89 8.36 -10.46
N MET A 203 0.72 8.58 -9.83
CA MET A 203 0.35 7.93 -8.58
C MET A 203 0.10 6.43 -8.82
N LEU A 204 0.41 5.61 -7.80
CA LEU A 204 0.11 4.19 -7.81
C LEU A 204 -1.38 3.93 -8.06
N ASN A 205 -1.68 3.09 -9.04
CA ASN A 205 -3.02 2.56 -9.26
C ASN A 205 -3.20 1.26 -8.47
N ILE A 206 -4.08 1.25 -7.49
CA ILE A 206 -4.36 0.07 -6.65
C ILE A 206 -4.81 -1.14 -7.47
N GLN A 207 -5.44 -0.94 -8.64
CA GLN A 207 -5.87 -2.05 -9.52
C GLN A 207 -4.68 -2.87 -10.03
N ASP A 208 -3.48 -2.29 -10.10
CA ASP A 208 -2.27 -3.01 -10.51
C ASP A 208 -1.81 -4.04 -9.48
N PHE A 209 -2.30 -3.94 -8.24
CA PHE A 209 -2.07 -4.97 -7.21
C PHE A 209 -3.04 -6.14 -7.25
N LEU A 210 -4.12 -6.04 -8.03
CA LEU A 210 -5.18 -7.05 -8.08
C LEU A 210 -5.09 -7.99 -9.30
N GLN A 211 -3.94 -8.01 -9.97
CA GLN A 211 -3.75 -8.73 -11.21
C GLN A 211 -3.49 -10.23 -10.98
N THR A 212 -3.85 -11.00 -12.00
CA THR A 212 -3.49 -12.42 -12.12
C THR A 212 -2.73 -12.63 -13.43
N ASP A 213 -1.88 -13.64 -13.47
CA ASP A 213 -1.20 -14.03 -14.71
C ASP A 213 -2.13 -14.77 -15.68
N ALA A 214 -1.64 -15.07 -16.88
CA ALA A 214 -2.39 -15.80 -17.91
C ALA A 214 -2.81 -17.23 -17.49
N LYS A 215 -2.21 -17.77 -16.42
CA LYS A 215 -2.55 -19.09 -15.86
C LYS A 215 -3.54 -18.98 -14.69
N GLY A 216 -3.96 -17.75 -14.34
CA GLY A 216 -4.88 -17.50 -13.25
C GLY A 216 -4.22 -17.46 -11.87
N LYS A 217 -2.88 -17.47 -11.77
CA LYS A 217 -2.17 -17.26 -10.49
C LYS A 217 -2.22 -15.78 -10.09
N GLY A 218 -2.43 -15.52 -8.81
CA GLY A 218 -2.36 -14.15 -8.27
C GLY A 218 -0.94 -13.59 -8.33
N VAL A 219 -0.79 -12.35 -8.76
CA VAL A 219 0.52 -11.68 -8.80
C VAL A 219 0.99 -11.36 -7.38
N ILE A 220 2.24 -11.68 -7.09
CA ILE A 220 2.93 -11.29 -5.86
C ILE A 220 3.51 -9.89 -6.07
N ASN A 221 2.93 -8.89 -5.42
CA ASN A 221 3.43 -7.52 -5.39
C ASN A 221 4.43 -7.39 -4.25
N LEU A 222 5.70 -7.23 -4.56
CA LEU A 222 6.76 -7.24 -3.59
C LEU A 222 7.43 -5.86 -3.51
N LEU A 223 7.28 -5.20 -2.36
CA LEU A 223 7.94 -3.92 -2.08
C LEU A 223 9.38 -4.18 -1.64
N CYS A 224 10.35 -3.71 -2.41
CA CYS A 224 11.76 -3.71 -2.04
C CYS A 224 12.02 -2.63 -0.98
N ALA A 225 11.99 -3.02 0.30
CA ALA A 225 11.98 -2.09 1.42
C ALA A 225 13.34 -1.96 2.15
N SER A 226 14.42 -2.55 1.65
CA SER A 226 15.71 -2.57 2.34
C SER A 226 16.28 -1.16 2.60
N GLU A 227 16.20 -0.25 1.63
CA GLU A 227 16.61 1.16 1.83
C GLU A 227 15.58 1.93 2.66
N LEU A 228 14.29 1.64 2.47
CA LEU A 228 13.18 2.32 3.17
C LEU A 228 13.24 2.09 4.69
N MET A 229 13.84 0.99 5.13
CA MET A 229 14.08 0.69 6.55
C MET A 229 15.02 1.67 7.25
N ASN A 230 15.83 2.44 6.51
CA ASN A 230 16.61 3.52 7.09
C ASN A 230 15.74 4.69 7.55
N SER A 231 14.46 4.71 7.13
CA SER A 231 13.45 5.69 7.49
C SER A 231 12.18 4.99 7.99
N PRO A 232 12.16 4.44 9.22
CA PRO A 232 11.04 3.62 9.72
C PRO A 232 9.70 4.35 9.72
N ARG A 233 9.69 5.66 9.92
CA ARG A 233 8.48 6.49 9.84
C ARG A 233 7.93 6.53 8.42
N LEU A 234 8.79 6.71 7.42
CA LEU A 234 8.40 6.68 6.01
C LEU A 234 7.83 5.31 5.64
N TYR A 235 8.52 4.22 6.03
CA TYR A 235 8.05 2.85 5.83
C TYR A 235 6.65 2.61 6.42
N GLY A 236 6.50 2.87 7.73
CA GLY A 236 5.22 2.66 8.40
C GLY A 236 4.09 3.54 7.84
N THR A 237 4.40 4.80 7.49
CA THR A 237 3.41 5.72 6.93
C THR A 237 3.01 5.32 5.52
N PHE A 238 3.96 4.90 4.69
CA PHE A 238 3.71 4.35 3.36
C PHE A 238 2.74 3.16 3.39
N LEU A 239 3.01 2.17 4.25
CA LEU A 239 2.15 0.99 4.36
C LEU A 239 0.75 1.32 4.85
N LEU A 240 0.61 2.29 5.77
CA LEU A 240 -0.69 2.75 6.24
C LEU A 240 -1.45 3.51 5.15
N TRP A 241 -0.76 4.36 4.40
CA TRP A 241 -1.34 5.03 3.24
C TRP A 241 -1.87 4.00 2.24
N LEU A 242 -1.05 3.00 1.89
CA LEU A 242 -1.42 1.97 0.94
C LEU A 242 -2.65 1.17 1.41
N LEU A 243 -2.71 0.83 2.70
CA LEU A 243 -3.88 0.14 3.26
C LEU A 243 -5.12 1.04 3.25
N SER A 244 -4.96 2.35 3.46
CA SER A 244 -6.06 3.33 3.37
C SER A 244 -6.57 3.46 1.94
N GLU A 245 -5.69 3.52 0.95
CA GLU A 245 -6.04 3.55 -0.47
C GLU A 245 -6.83 2.29 -0.90
N LEU A 246 -6.38 1.11 -0.45
CA LEU A 246 -7.12 -0.13 -0.67
C LEU A 246 -8.53 -0.05 -0.07
N PHE A 247 -8.67 0.48 1.15
CA PHE A 247 -9.97 0.62 1.78
C PHE A 247 -10.90 1.60 1.05
N GLU A 248 -10.36 2.72 0.56
CA GLU A 248 -11.14 3.75 -0.14
C GLU A 248 -11.57 3.30 -1.55
N GLN A 249 -10.66 2.69 -2.30
CA GLN A 249 -10.88 2.40 -3.71
C GLN A 249 -11.60 1.07 -3.97
N LEU A 250 -11.47 0.09 -3.06
CA LEU A 250 -12.10 -1.21 -3.27
C LEU A 250 -13.60 -1.18 -2.93
N PRO A 251 -14.44 -1.84 -3.75
CA PRO A 251 -15.86 -2.00 -3.44
C PRO A 251 -16.07 -2.96 -2.27
N GLU A 252 -17.17 -2.81 -1.54
CA GLU A 252 -17.60 -3.81 -0.58
C GLU A 252 -18.11 -5.06 -1.29
N ILE A 253 -17.59 -6.23 -0.88
CA ILE A 253 -17.94 -7.51 -1.51
C ILE A 253 -18.60 -8.51 -0.54
N GLY A 254 -18.70 -8.15 0.75
CA GLY A 254 -19.25 -9.04 1.77
C GLY A 254 -18.38 -10.28 2.05
N ASP A 255 -19.01 -11.39 2.38
CA ASP A 255 -18.32 -12.67 2.64
C ASP A 255 -18.06 -13.40 1.30
N ALA A 256 -16.89 -13.17 0.73
CA ALA A 256 -16.45 -13.81 -0.51
C ALA A 256 -15.83 -15.20 -0.24
N GLU A 257 -15.89 -16.09 -1.23
CA GLU A 257 -15.28 -17.43 -1.13
C GLU A 257 -13.76 -17.40 -0.98
N LYS A 258 -13.11 -16.34 -1.47
CA LYS A 258 -11.68 -16.09 -1.32
C LYS A 258 -11.38 -14.59 -1.23
N PRO A 259 -10.25 -14.19 -0.63
CA PRO A 259 -9.84 -12.79 -0.61
C PRO A 259 -9.63 -12.21 -2.01
N LYS A 260 -9.83 -10.90 -2.15
CA LYS A 260 -9.42 -10.12 -3.34
C LYS A 260 -7.93 -9.84 -3.35
N LEU A 261 -7.36 -9.65 -2.17
CA LEU A 261 -5.94 -9.38 -1.94
C LEU A 261 -5.57 -9.86 -0.53
N VAL A 262 -4.37 -10.37 -0.38
CA VAL A 262 -3.77 -10.61 0.94
C VAL A 262 -2.57 -9.69 1.11
N PHE A 263 -2.54 -8.98 2.22
CA PHE A 263 -1.55 -7.97 2.55
C PHE A 263 -0.72 -8.41 3.75
N PHE A 264 0.60 -8.56 3.58
CA PHE A 264 1.51 -8.90 4.65
C PHE A 264 2.32 -7.69 5.09
N PHE A 265 2.21 -7.34 6.37
CA PHE A 265 3.03 -6.35 7.03
C PHE A 265 4.20 -7.04 7.71
N ASP A 266 5.37 -7.06 7.06
CA ASP A 266 6.58 -7.50 7.73
C ASP A 266 7.12 -6.40 8.65
N GLU A 267 7.79 -6.81 9.73
CA GLU A 267 8.25 -5.95 10.84
C GLU A 267 7.12 -5.02 11.34
N ALA A 268 5.94 -5.61 11.61
CA ALA A 268 4.71 -4.88 11.95
C ALA A 268 4.84 -3.92 13.13
N HIS A 269 5.84 -4.12 14.00
CA HIS A 269 6.13 -3.20 15.11
C HIS A 269 6.38 -1.76 14.65
N LEU A 270 6.90 -1.56 13.43
CA LEU A 270 7.17 -0.22 12.88
C LEU A 270 5.91 0.58 12.57
N LEU A 271 4.78 -0.09 12.39
CA LEU A 271 3.48 0.58 12.21
C LEU A 271 3.00 1.25 13.49
N PHE A 272 3.29 0.61 14.63
CA PHE A 272 2.74 0.99 15.93
C PHE A 272 3.72 1.80 16.78
N ASN A 273 5.02 1.67 16.54
CA ASN A 273 6.03 2.44 17.24
C ASN A 273 5.83 3.95 17.03
N GLU A 274 5.89 4.71 18.13
CA GLU A 274 5.72 6.16 18.13
C GLU A 274 4.39 6.65 17.50
N ALA A 275 3.43 5.75 17.29
CA ALA A 275 2.13 6.12 16.76
C ALA A 275 1.29 6.85 17.82
N SER A 276 0.66 7.97 17.46
CA SER A 276 -0.30 8.65 18.32
C SER A 276 -1.52 7.75 18.59
N LYS A 277 -2.20 7.98 19.74
CA LYS A 277 -3.42 7.22 20.08
C LYS A 277 -4.47 7.30 18.97
N VAL A 278 -4.66 8.47 18.37
CA VAL A 278 -5.60 8.68 17.24
C VAL A 278 -5.23 7.82 16.05
N LEU A 279 -3.94 7.69 15.75
CA LEU A 279 -3.49 6.86 14.62
C LEU A 279 -3.70 5.37 14.90
N ILE A 280 -3.42 4.90 16.12
CA ILE A 280 -3.69 3.51 16.53
C ILE A 280 -5.18 3.18 16.40
N GLU A 281 -6.07 4.07 16.89
CA GLU A 281 -7.52 3.90 16.77
C GLU A 281 -7.98 3.84 15.31
N ARG A 282 -7.37 4.64 14.42
CA ARG A 282 -7.66 4.58 12.98
C ARG A 282 -7.15 3.30 12.32
N MET A 283 -5.96 2.83 12.68
CA MET A 283 -5.44 1.55 12.19
C MET A 283 -6.33 0.38 12.61
N GLU A 284 -6.76 0.36 13.87
CA GLU A 284 -7.70 -0.64 14.38
C GLU A 284 -9.01 -0.65 13.57
N LEU A 285 -9.60 0.53 13.37
CA LEU A 285 -10.81 0.69 12.58
C LEU A 285 -10.61 0.20 11.15
N LEU A 286 -9.50 0.56 10.53
CA LEU A 286 -9.17 0.21 9.15
C LEU A 286 -8.98 -1.30 9.00
N VAL A 287 -8.21 -1.94 9.87
CA VAL A 287 -8.03 -3.40 9.88
C VAL A 287 -9.38 -4.11 10.06
N ARG A 288 -10.25 -3.61 10.95
CA ARG A 288 -11.58 -4.19 11.16
C ARG A 288 -12.48 -4.08 9.94
N LEU A 289 -12.45 -2.93 9.25
CA LEU A 289 -13.38 -2.64 8.14
C LEU A 289 -12.91 -3.18 6.79
N ILE A 290 -11.60 -3.26 6.55
CA ILE A 290 -11.06 -3.65 5.24
C ILE A 290 -11.43 -5.09 4.85
N ARG A 291 -11.82 -5.89 5.83
CA ARG A 291 -12.37 -7.22 5.61
C ARG A 291 -13.58 -7.20 4.67
N SER A 292 -14.49 -6.21 4.80
CA SER A 292 -15.66 -6.07 3.92
C SER A 292 -15.29 -5.80 2.45
N LYS A 293 -14.06 -5.32 2.22
CA LYS A 293 -13.47 -5.12 0.89
C LYS A 293 -12.80 -6.40 0.35
N GLY A 294 -12.82 -7.48 1.12
CA GLY A 294 -12.18 -8.75 0.76
C GLY A 294 -10.67 -8.75 0.92
N VAL A 295 -10.09 -7.85 1.70
CA VAL A 295 -8.64 -7.82 1.94
C VAL A 295 -8.32 -8.54 3.24
N GLY A 296 -7.43 -9.55 3.15
CA GLY A 296 -6.83 -10.21 4.31
C GLY A 296 -5.55 -9.48 4.73
N VAL A 297 -5.42 -9.12 6.00
CA VAL A 297 -4.22 -8.46 6.55
C VAL A 297 -3.51 -9.39 7.50
N TYR A 298 -2.22 -9.64 7.27
CA TYR A 298 -1.39 -10.49 8.08
C TYR A 298 -0.19 -9.72 8.62
N PHE A 299 -0.09 -9.63 9.93
CA PHE A 299 1.06 -9.01 10.57
C PHE A 299 2.15 -10.04 10.84
N VAL A 300 3.39 -9.67 10.52
CA VAL A 300 4.57 -10.48 10.80
C VAL A 300 5.47 -9.69 11.75
N THR A 301 5.79 -10.24 12.91
CA THR A 301 6.62 -9.57 13.92
C THR A 301 7.41 -10.56 14.75
N GLN A 302 8.42 -10.07 15.44
CA GLN A 302 9.23 -10.88 16.35
C GLN A 302 8.56 -11.07 17.70
N ASN A 303 7.73 -10.12 18.14
CA ASN A 303 7.08 -10.16 19.43
C ASN A 303 5.60 -9.81 19.30
N PRO A 304 4.67 -10.67 19.75
CA PRO A 304 3.23 -10.39 19.67
C PRO A 304 2.80 -9.13 20.44
N LEU A 305 3.55 -8.73 21.47
CA LEU A 305 3.27 -7.50 22.24
C LEU A 305 3.59 -6.22 21.49
N ASP A 306 4.21 -6.31 20.32
CA ASP A 306 4.46 -5.13 19.45
C ASP A 306 3.20 -4.68 18.73
N VAL A 307 2.17 -5.54 18.65
CA VAL A 307 0.87 -5.22 18.06
C VAL A 307 -0.11 -4.87 19.18
N PRO A 308 -0.82 -3.74 19.11
CA PRO A 308 -1.82 -3.35 20.12
C PRO A 308 -2.88 -4.44 20.32
N GLU A 309 -3.33 -4.63 21.55
CA GLU A 309 -4.28 -5.68 21.94
C GLU A 309 -5.59 -5.58 21.14
N THR A 310 -6.05 -4.37 20.87
CA THR A 310 -7.25 -4.08 20.07
C THR A 310 -7.14 -4.58 18.64
N VAL A 311 -5.94 -4.48 18.04
CA VAL A 311 -5.62 -5.02 16.71
C VAL A 311 -5.44 -6.54 16.79
N LEU A 312 -4.71 -7.05 17.79
CA LEU A 312 -4.52 -8.50 18.01
C LEU A 312 -5.84 -9.26 18.08
N GLY A 313 -6.87 -8.66 18.65
CA GLY A 313 -8.23 -9.22 18.72
C GLY A 313 -8.91 -9.42 17.37
N GLN A 314 -8.42 -8.78 16.30
CA GLN A 314 -8.94 -8.93 14.93
C GLN A 314 -8.22 -10.04 14.13
N LEU A 315 -7.07 -10.54 14.63
CA LEU A 315 -6.20 -11.46 13.90
C LEU A 315 -6.57 -12.91 14.22
N GLY A 316 -7.45 -13.49 13.39
CA GLY A 316 -8.02 -14.81 13.67
C GLY A 316 -7.12 -15.99 13.32
N ASN A 317 -6.29 -15.88 12.26
CA ASN A 317 -5.40 -16.93 11.82
C ASN A 317 -4.01 -16.74 12.43
N ARG A 318 -3.50 -17.72 13.16
CA ARG A 318 -2.26 -17.57 13.94
C ARG A 318 -1.23 -18.62 13.63
N VAL A 319 0.01 -18.15 13.43
CA VAL A 319 1.23 -18.98 13.30
C VAL A 319 2.25 -18.44 14.29
N GLN A 320 2.56 -19.22 15.34
CA GLN A 320 3.51 -18.87 16.39
C GLN A 320 4.72 -19.77 16.30
N HIS A 321 5.85 -19.23 15.86
CA HIS A 321 7.16 -19.86 15.94
C HIS A 321 7.77 -19.68 17.34
N ALA A 322 8.94 -20.29 17.57
CA ALA A 322 9.64 -20.21 18.84
C ALA A 322 9.87 -18.75 19.28
N LEU A 323 9.64 -18.49 20.56
CA LEU A 323 10.09 -17.28 21.25
C LEU A 323 11.21 -17.65 22.21
N ARG A 324 12.21 -16.77 22.31
CA ARG A 324 13.28 -16.91 23.31
C ARG A 324 12.90 -16.10 24.54
N ALA A 325 12.71 -16.76 25.68
CA ALA A 325 12.22 -16.11 26.90
C ALA A 325 13.38 -15.72 27.85
N PHE A 326 14.31 -14.88 27.36
CA PHE A 326 15.48 -14.47 28.15
C PHE A 326 15.19 -13.36 29.17
N THR A 327 14.17 -12.53 28.88
CA THR A 327 13.83 -11.37 29.71
C THR A 327 12.40 -11.48 30.26
N PRO A 328 12.05 -10.74 31.34
CA PRO A 328 10.67 -10.66 31.80
C PRO A 328 9.67 -10.20 30.72
N ARG A 329 10.10 -9.34 29.79
CA ARG A 329 9.28 -8.93 28.63
C ARG A 329 9.01 -10.11 27.70
N ASP A 330 10.01 -10.94 27.43
CA ASP A 330 9.86 -12.13 26.59
C ASP A 330 8.92 -13.15 27.24
N GLN A 331 9.02 -13.35 28.56
CA GLN A 331 8.11 -14.22 29.30
C GLN A 331 6.66 -13.75 29.24
N LYS A 332 6.42 -12.41 29.29
CA LYS A 332 5.09 -11.85 29.07
C LYS A 332 4.61 -12.10 27.64
N ALA A 333 5.50 -12.02 26.65
CA ALA A 333 5.16 -12.31 25.26
C ALA A 333 4.73 -13.77 25.06
N VAL A 334 5.44 -14.72 25.65
CA VAL A 334 5.07 -16.15 25.63
C VAL A 334 3.69 -16.36 26.25
N LYS A 335 3.44 -15.79 27.43
CA LYS A 335 2.13 -15.88 28.10
C LYS A 335 1.00 -15.26 27.25
N ALA A 336 1.22 -14.07 26.71
CA ALA A 336 0.25 -13.41 25.86
C ALA A 336 -0.08 -14.23 24.61
N SER A 337 0.95 -14.81 23.94
CA SER A 337 0.72 -15.72 22.82
C SER A 337 -0.09 -16.94 23.23
N ALA A 338 0.27 -17.60 24.31
CA ALA A 338 -0.40 -18.81 24.78
C ALA A 338 -1.86 -18.54 25.15
N GLN A 339 -2.14 -17.43 25.83
CA GLN A 339 -3.50 -17.04 26.24
C GLN A 339 -4.41 -16.64 25.07
N THR A 340 -3.83 -16.23 23.96
CA THR A 340 -4.59 -15.81 22.76
C THR A 340 -4.81 -16.96 21.76
N MET A 341 -4.24 -18.13 21.99
CA MET A 341 -4.45 -19.34 21.19
C MET A 341 -5.44 -20.28 21.89
N ARG A 342 -6.26 -20.97 21.09
CA ARG A 342 -7.23 -21.92 21.68
C ARG A 342 -6.51 -23.09 22.33
N ALA A 343 -6.82 -23.35 23.59
CA ALA A 343 -6.22 -24.43 24.35
C ALA A 343 -6.36 -25.80 23.68
N ASN A 344 -5.30 -26.58 23.75
CA ASN A 344 -5.27 -28.00 23.38
C ASN A 344 -5.02 -28.81 24.67
N PRO A 345 -5.93 -29.72 25.06
CA PRO A 345 -5.81 -30.48 26.30
C PRO A 345 -4.53 -31.32 26.38
N ASN A 346 -3.93 -31.64 25.24
CA ASN A 346 -2.74 -32.49 25.14
C ASN A 346 -1.43 -31.69 24.93
N LEU A 347 -1.48 -30.35 25.02
CA LEU A 347 -0.35 -29.48 24.69
C LEU A 347 -0.23 -28.33 25.71
N ASP A 348 0.89 -28.26 26.40
CA ASP A 348 1.27 -27.08 27.16
C ASP A 348 1.83 -26.02 26.19
N ILE A 349 0.97 -25.04 25.83
CA ILE A 349 1.28 -24.04 24.82
C ILE A 349 2.41 -23.13 25.26
N GLU A 350 2.48 -22.69 26.54
CA GLU A 350 3.56 -21.84 27.06
C GLU A 350 4.92 -22.53 26.94
N LYS A 351 4.98 -23.78 27.35
CA LYS A 351 6.18 -24.58 27.27
C LYS A 351 6.59 -24.84 25.83
N ALA A 352 5.63 -25.26 25.00
CA ALA A 352 5.87 -25.54 23.60
C ALA A 352 6.47 -24.35 22.83
N ILE A 353 5.95 -23.12 23.02
CA ILE A 353 6.48 -21.91 22.36
C ILE A 353 7.99 -21.75 22.58
N THR A 354 8.51 -22.10 23.76
CA THR A 354 9.93 -21.94 24.08
C THR A 354 10.81 -23.08 23.55
N GLU A 355 10.20 -24.23 23.26
CA GLU A 355 10.88 -25.47 22.87
C GLU A 355 10.79 -25.77 21.34
N LEU A 356 9.95 -25.04 20.58
CA LEU A 356 9.81 -25.24 19.14
C LEU A 356 11.15 -25.20 18.40
N GLY A 357 11.33 -26.15 17.48
CA GLY A 357 12.47 -26.21 16.57
C GLY A 357 12.30 -25.26 15.37
N VAL A 358 13.36 -25.15 14.57
CA VAL A 358 13.32 -24.37 13.32
C VAL A 358 12.33 -25.01 12.34
N GLY A 359 11.39 -24.20 11.82
CA GLY A 359 10.32 -24.66 10.92
C GLY A 359 9.15 -25.33 11.62
N GLU A 360 9.17 -25.44 12.95
CA GLU A 360 8.00 -25.76 13.75
C GLU A 360 7.22 -24.51 14.12
N ALA A 361 5.91 -24.65 14.27
CA ALA A 361 5.05 -23.60 14.76
C ALA A 361 3.85 -24.16 15.53
N LEU A 362 3.31 -23.38 16.43
CA LEU A 362 1.95 -23.56 16.91
C LEU A 362 1.02 -22.85 15.94
N VAL A 363 0.02 -23.55 15.44
CA VAL A 363 -0.94 -23.00 14.49
C VAL A 363 -2.36 -23.12 15.02
N SER A 364 -3.15 -22.07 14.82
CA SER A 364 -4.57 -22.02 15.12
C SER A 364 -5.26 -21.22 14.02
N PHE A 365 -5.98 -21.91 13.14
CA PHE A 365 -6.71 -21.31 12.04
C PHE A 365 -8.22 -21.35 12.30
N LEU A 366 -8.94 -20.43 11.69
CA LEU A 366 -10.38 -20.31 11.87
C LEU A 366 -11.15 -21.46 11.21
N ASP A 367 -12.17 -21.97 11.92
CA ASP A 367 -13.14 -22.90 11.35
C ASP A 367 -14.18 -22.17 10.46
N GLU A 368 -15.07 -22.92 9.80
CA GLU A 368 -16.12 -22.38 8.92
C GLU A 368 -17.05 -21.39 9.61
N LYS A 369 -17.16 -21.44 10.94
CA LYS A 369 -17.96 -20.51 11.76
C LYS A 369 -17.14 -19.31 12.26
N GLY A 370 -15.88 -19.19 11.84
CA GLY A 370 -14.99 -18.11 12.25
C GLY A 370 -14.47 -18.24 13.69
N ARG A 371 -14.51 -19.44 14.29
CA ARG A 371 -13.97 -19.70 15.63
C ARG A 371 -12.52 -20.18 15.51
N PRO A 372 -11.63 -19.79 16.42
CA PRO A 372 -10.28 -20.34 16.48
C PRO A 372 -10.27 -21.87 16.60
N GLY A 373 -9.50 -22.52 15.74
CA GLY A 373 -9.26 -23.97 15.81
C GLY A 373 -8.38 -24.34 17.02
N ILE A 374 -8.46 -25.61 17.45
CA ILE A 374 -7.58 -26.12 18.51
C ILE A 374 -6.13 -25.99 18.07
N THR A 375 -5.30 -25.41 18.92
CA THR A 375 -3.88 -25.19 18.65
C THR A 375 -3.15 -26.49 18.38
N GLN A 376 -2.43 -26.57 17.26
CA GLN A 376 -1.62 -27.71 16.86
C GLN A 376 -0.13 -27.31 16.84
N GLN A 377 0.73 -28.15 17.39
CA GLN A 377 2.15 -28.08 17.10
C GLN A 377 2.41 -28.84 15.81
N ALA A 378 2.98 -28.18 14.81
CA ALA A 378 3.13 -28.73 13.47
C ALA A 378 4.36 -28.16 12.76
N PHE A 379 4.84 -28.86 11.75
CA PHE A 379 5.87 -28.37 10.84
C PHE A 379 5.23 -27.57 9.72
N VAL A 380 5.76 -26.38 9.45
CA VAL A 380 5.32 -25.55 8.34
C VAL A 380 5.76 -26.21 7.03
N MET A 381 4.85 -26.23 6.05
CA MET A 381 5.14 -26.75 4.72
C MET A 381 6.18 -25.88 4.01
N MET A 382 7.04 -26.51 3.22
CA MET A 382 8.03 -25.79 2.42
C MET A 382 7.39 -25.24 1.14
N PRO A 383 7.74 -23.99 0.71
CA PRO A 383 7.33 -23.48 -0.57
C PRO A 383 8.06 -24.18 -1.72
N GLY A 384 7.45 -24.26 -2.88
CA GLY A 384 8.06 -24.77 -4.10
C GLY A 384 8.91 -23.73 -4.84
N SER A 385 8.80 -22.47 -4.46
CA SER A 385 9.61 -21.36 -4.95
C SER A 385 10.95 -21.26 -4.23
N GLN A 386 11.91 -20.54 -4.83
CA GLN A 386 13.24 -20.35 -4.28
C GLN A 386 13.16 -19.54 -2.97
N LEU A 387 13.89 -19.99 -1.96
CA LEU A 387 14.14 -19.21 -0.74
C LEU A 387 15.39 -18.34 -0.93
N GLY A 388 15.34 -17.11 -0.41
CA GLY A 388 16.47 -16.19 -0.43
C GLY A 388 16.51 -15.25 -1.65
N PRO A 389 17.62 -14.54 -1.86
CA PRO A 389 17.75 -13.50 -2.86
C PRO A 389 17.80 -14.06 -4.29
N ILE A 390 17.63 -13.16 -5.25
CA ILE A 390 17.82 -13.41 -6.69
C ILE A 390 19.03 -12.66 -7.21
N THR A 391 19.52 -13.03 -8.42
CA THR A 391 20.63 -12.33 -9.07
C THR A 391 20.16 -11.00 -9.67
N PRO A 392 21.08 -10.06 -9.94
CA PRO A 392 20.75 -8.81 -10.65
C PRO A 392 20.11 -9.03 -12.01
N GLU A 393 20.54 -10.07 -12.76
CA GLU A 393 20.00 -10.44 -14.07
C GLU A 393 18.57 -10.91 -13.97
N GLN A 394 18.27 -11.76 -12.97
CA GLN A 394 16.91 -12.21 -12.68
C GLN A 394 16.00 -11.04 -12.29
N ARG A 395 16.51 -10.12 -11.47
CA ARG A 395 15.76 -8.89 -11.10
C ARG A 395 15.46 -8.04 -12.32
N LYS A 396 16.45 -7.82 -13.19
CA LYS A 396 16.26 -7.07 -14.43
C LYS A 396 15.20 -7.72 -15.31
N ALA A 397 15.26 -9.05 -15.49
CA ALA A 397 14.27 -9.78 -16.25
C ALA A 397 12.85 -9.65 -15.68
N LEU A 398 12.69 -9.62 -14.35
CA LEU A 398 11.39 -9.37 -13.71
C LEU A 398 10.85 -7.99 -14.03
N LEU A 399 11.69 -6.96 -13.97
CA LEU A 399 11.28 -5.58 -14.28
C LEU A 399 10.92 -5.42 -15.75
N ASP A 400 11.75 -5.92 -16.66
CA ASP A 400 11.55 -5.81 -18.11
C ASP A 400 10.27 -6.54 -18.58
N ASN A 401 9.89 -7.63 -17.91
CA ASN A 401 8.71 -8.45 -18.25
C ASN A 401 7.50 -8.22 -17.32
N SER A 402 7.55 -7.23 -16.46
CA SER A 402 6.45 -6.90 -15.56
C SER A 402 5.23 -6.38 -16.33
N LEU A 403 4.03 -6.69 -15.82
CA LEU A 403 2.77 -6.19 -16.36
C LEU A 403 2.64 -4.65 -16.30
N VAL A 404 3.43 -4.00 -15.45
CA VAL A 404 3.43 -2.54 -15.25
C VAL A 404 4.70 -1.87 -15.78
N ALA A 405 5.52 -2.59 -16.56
CA ALA A 405 6.74 -2.03 -17.15
C ALA A 405 6.40 -0.83 -18.06
N GLY A 406 7.11 0.29 -17.88
CA GLY A 406 6.89 1.52 -18.65
C GLY A 406 5.75 2.42 -18.13
N VAL A 407 4.99 1.99 -17.11
CA VAL A 407 3.86 2.78 -16.57
C VAL A 407 4.33 3.83 -15.56
N TYR A 408 5.24 3.44 -14.66
CA TYR A 408 5.61 4.24 -13.49
C TYR A 408 7.00 4.87 -13.59
N GLU A 409 7.82 4.51 -14.55
CA GLU A 409 9.22 4.96 -14.65
C GLU A 409 9.34 6.44 -14.96
N LYS A 410 8.46 6.96 -15.81
CA LYS A 410 8.48 8.37 -16.22
C LYS A 410 7.62 9.20 -15.28
N THR A 411 8.24 10.19 -14.64
CA THR A 411 7.52 11.20 -13.84
C THR A 411 6.68 12.11 -14.72
N ILE A 412 5.52 12.51 -14.21
CA ILE A 412 4.64 13.49 -14.81
C ILE A 412 4.67 14.72 -13.93
N ASP A 413 4.93 15.88 -14.52
CA ASP A 413 4.87 17.18 -13.87
C ASP A 413 3.81 18.03 -14.57
N ARG A 414 2.78 18.43 -13.85
CA ARG A 414 1.67 19.23 -14.36
C ARG A 414 1.44 20.45 -13.48
N GLU A 415 0.73 21.43 -13.97
CA GLU A 415 0.39 22.63 -13.22
C GLU A 415 -0.28 22.28 -11.87
N SER A 416 0.26 22.80 -10.80
CA SER A 416 -0.09 22.51 -9.41
C SER A 416 -0.05 23.76 -8.53
N ALA A 417 -0.16 23.63 -7.24
CA ALA A 417 -0.12 24.76 -6.31
C ALA A 417 1.16 25.59 -6.45
N TYR A 418 2.30 24.96 -6.71
CA TYR A 418 3.58 25.66 -6.85
C TYR A 418 3.57 26.61 -8.05
N GLU A 419 3.18 26.15 -9.23
CA GLU A 419 3.16 26.95 -10.47
C GLU A 419 2.16 28.10 -10.35
N ILE A 420 0.97 27.84 -9.81
CA ILE A 420 -0.08 28.87 -9.63
C ILE A 420 0.37 29.96 -8.67
N LEU A 421 0.90 29.57 -7.49
CA LEU A 421 1.32 30.54 -6.46
C LEU A 421 2.59 31.32 -6.81
N LYS A 422 3.50 30.72 -7.59
CA LYS A 422 4.73 31.37 -8.03
C LYS A 422 4.59 32.12 -9.35
N GLY A 423 3.42 32.00 -10.05
CA GLY A 423 3.22 32.59 -11.37
C GLY A 423 4.12 32.02 -12.46
N ALA A 424 4.65 30.81 -12.23
CA ALA A 424 5.51 30.12 -13.19
C ALA A 424 4.66 29.20 -14.06
N HIS A 425 4.49 29.53 -15.34
CA HIS A 425 3.98 28.57 -16.30
C HIS A 425 5.02 27.46 -16.49
N PRO A 426 4.64 26.16 -16.55
CA PRO A 426 5.56 25.10 -16.92
C PRO A 426 6.18 25.44 -18.27
N PRO A 427 7.50 25.22 -18.50
CA PRO A 427 8.10 25.42 -19.79
C PRO A 427 7.36 24.54 -20.80
N ALA A 428 6.72 25.17 -21.78
CA ALA A 428 6.07 24.47 -22.88
C ALA A 428 7.09 23.49 -23.46
N SER A 429 6.74 22.21 -23.48
CA SER A 429 7.59 21.14 -24.00
C SER A 429 8.11 21.52 -25.37
N SER A 430 9.39 21.87 -25.45
CA SER A 430 10.11 22.22 -26.67
C SER A 430 10.35 20.96 -27.51
N GLU A 431 9.34 20.54 -28.25
CA GLU A 431 9.51 19.65 -29.39
C GLU A 431 8.86 20.27 -30.61
N ALA A 432 9.61 21.06 -31.36
CA ALA A 432 9.60 21.17 -32.80
C ALA A 432 10.48 22.34 -33.25
N SER A 433 11.77 22.21 -33.16
CA SER A 433 12.69 23.00 -33.98
C SER A 433 13.28 22.08 -35.03
N ARG A 434 12.77 22.11 -36.23
CA ARG A 434 13.52 21.69 -37.43
C ARG A 434 13.40 22.73 -38.53
N THR A 435 14.42 23.54 -38.61
CA THR A 435 15.26 23.88 -39.78
C THR A 435 14.64 23.76 -41.13
N GLY A 436 14.70 24.89 -41.85
CA GLY A 436 14.72 24.95 -43.29
C GLY A 436 14.70 26.39 -43.79
N PRO A 437 15.56 26.80 -44.70
CA PRO A 437 15.94 28.19 -44.90
C PRO A 437 15.25 28.91 -46.08
N GLY A 438 15.13 30.20 -45.93
CA GLY A 438 15.24 31.13 -47.04
C GLY A 438 13.96 31.55 -47.79
N GLY A 439 13.74 32.85 -47.84
CA GLY A 439 12.87 33.46 -48.86
C GLY A 439 12.30 34.83 -48.47
N ASN A 440 12.99 35.87 -48.87
CA ASN A 440 12.58 37.30 -48.85
C ASN A 440 11.22 37.59 -49.46
N GLY A 441 10.57 38.67 -48.98
CA GLY A 441 9.71 39.45 -49.84
C GLY A 441 8.53 40.19 -49.18
N SER A 442 8.77 41.37 -48.74
CA SER A 442 8.07 42.65 -48.77
C SER A 442 6.53 42.75 -48.91
N ASN A 443 6.03 43.67 -48.07
CA ASN A 443 4.97 44.67 -48.25
C ASN A 443 3.48 44.32 -48.05
N ALA A 444 2.93 45.07 -47.07
CA ALA A 444 1.51 45.37 -46.85
C ALA A 444 0.90 46.25 -48.00
N PRO A 445 -0.38 46.70 -47.98
CA PRO A 445 -1.45 46.65 -46.99
C PRO A 445 -2.88 46.35 -47.48
N ALA A 446 -3.80 46.16 -46.50
CA ALA A 446 -5.24 46.54 -46.45
C ALA A 446 -6.25 46.02 -47.49
N THR A 447 -7.27 45.36 -47.03
CA THR A 447 -8.66 45.85 -46.91
C THR A 447 -9.59 44.74 -46.37
N ALA A 448 -10.62 45.19 -45.68
CA ALA A 448 -11.66 44.40 -45.04
C ALA A 448 -12.52 43.58 -46.01
N ASP A 449 -12.98 42.40 -45.54
CA ASP A 449 -14.39 42.05 -45.75
C ASP A 449 -14.83 40.98 -44.69
N GLN A 450 -15.97 41.31 -44.11
CA GLN A 450 -16.73 40.46 -43.20
C GLN A 450 -17.41 39.36 -44.02
N GLN A 451 -17.07 38.11 -43.74
CA GLN A 451 -17.95 36.94 -43.92
C GLN A 451 -17.15 35.67 -43.59
N GLY A 452 -17.44 35.03 -42.47
CA GLY A 452 -16.79 33.73 -42.14
C GLY A 452 -16.90 33.25 -40.69
N SER A 453 -17.89 33.73 -39.92
CA SER A 453 -18.03 33.31 -38.50
C SER A 453 -18.81 32.02 -38.27
N ASP A 454 -19.47 31.44 -39.26
CA ASP A 454 -20.33 30.27 -39.08
C ASP A 454 -19.63 28.90 -39.31
N ALA A 455 -18.50 28.87 -40.01
CA ALA A 455 -17.79 27.63 -40.30
C ALA A 455 -16.87 27.16 -39.11
N LEU A 456 -16.46 28.11 -38.26
CA LEU A 456 -15.58 27.78 -37.12
C LEU A 456 -16.34 27.21 -35.91
N LEU A 457 -17.61 27.59 -35.74
CA LEU A 457 -18.49 27.12 -34.66
C LEU A 457 -19.04 25.71 -34.92
N GLY A 458 -19.24 25.31 -36.19
CA GLY A 458 -19.69 23.97 -36.55
C GLY A 458 -18.65 22.89 -36.30
N GLY A 459 -17.36 23.16 -36.52
CA GLY A 459 -16.27 22.23 -36.30
C GLY A 459 -15.94 21.99 -34.81
N LEU A 460 -16.09 23.01 -33.99
CA LEU A 460 -15.88 22.91 -32.54
C LEU A 460 -16.98 22.12 -31.82
N GLY A 461 -18.23 22.19 -32.33
CA GLY A 461 -19.36 21.43 -31.80
C GLY A 461 -19.19 19.91 -31.97
N GLU A 462 -18.69 19.46 -33.12
CA GLU A 462 -18.46 18.03 -33.40
C GLU A 462 -17.32 17.45 -32.56
N VAL A 463 -16.29 18.22 -32.25
CA VAL A 463 -15.17 17.81 -31.41
C VAL A 463 -15.57 17.77 -29.93
N LEU A 464 -16.44 18.69 -29.50
CA LEU A 464 -16.87 18.78 -28.08
C LEU A 464 -17.97 17.76 -27.72
N PHE A 465 -18.92 17.46 -28.64
CA PHE A 465 -20.11 16.65 -28.32
C PHE A 465 -20.16 15.27 -28.99
N GLY A 466 -19.14 14.89 -29.75
CA GLY A 466 -19.04 13.59 -30.41
C GLY A 466 -19.78 13.45 -31.73
N ARG A 467 -19.36 12.54 -32.59
CA ARG A 467 -19.86 12.28 -33.92
C ARG A 467 -20.54 10.92 -34.01
N THR A 468 -21.69 10.87 -34.67
CA THR A 468 -22.36 9.61 -34.97
C THR A 468 -21.95 9.16 -36.39
N GLY A 469 -21.25 8.01 -36.45
CA GLY A 469 -20.82 7.46 -37.74
C GLY A 469 -21.98 6.84 -38.52
N PRO A 470 -21.82 6.59 -39.85
CA PRO A 470 -22.89 6.13 -40.78
C PRO A 470 -23.47 4.74 -40.43
N ARG A 471 -22.95 4.03 -39.41
CA ARG A 471 -23.41 2.71 -38.92
C ARG A 471 -23.83 2.73 -37.44
N GLY A 472 -24.19 3.88 -36.88
CA GLY A 472 -24.78 3.97 -35.53
C GLY A 472 -23.80 3.85 -34.35
N ALA A 473 -22.48 3.79 -34.57
CA ALA A 473 -21.50 3.83 -33.52
C ALA A 473 -21.29 5.27 -33.03
N LYS A 474 -21.56 5.54 -31.75
CA LYS A 474 -21.30 6.83 -31.10
C LYS A 474 -19.86 6.87 -30.60
N HIS A 475 -19.11 7.86 -31.07
CA HIS A 475 -17.82 8.21 -30.45
C HIS A 475 -18.04 9.37 -29.48
N ASP A 476 -17.59 9.18 -28.24
CA ASP A 476 -17.70 10.19 -27.19
C ASP A 476 -16.83 11.40 -27.53
N GLY A 477 -17.41 12.59 -27.46
CA GLY A 477 -16.70 13.86 -27.66
C GLY A 477 -15.86 14.24 -26.44
N LEU A 478 -14.94 15.18 -26.62
CA LEU A 478 -14.00 15.64 -25.57
C LEU A 478 -14.74 16.15 -24.31
N ALA A 479 -15.91 16.78 -24.48
CA ALA A 479 -16.73 17.22 -23.35
C ALA A 479 -17.33 16.05 -22.57
N GLN A 480 -17.71 14.94 -23.23
CA GLN A 480 -18.18 13.73 -22.54
C GLN A 480 -17.04 12.99 -21.85
N ALA A 481 -15.84 12.99 -22.42
CA ALA A 481 -14.65 12.45 -21.78
C ALA A 481 -14.24 13.28 -20.56
N LEU A 482 -14.33 14.61 -20.63
CA LEU A 482 -14.08 15.53 -19.51
C LEU A 482 -15.15 15.38 -18.42
N VAL A 483 -16.43 15.22 -18.76
CA VAL A 483 -17.51 14.97 -17.79
C VAL A 483 -17.33 13.60 -17.11
N LYS A 484 -16.95 12.54 -17.85
CA LYS A 484 -16.64 11.24 -17.27
C LYS A 484 -15.40 11.29 -16.36
N SER A 485 -14.38 12.08 -16.72
CA SER A 485 -13.21 12.35 -15.90
C SER A 485 -13.55 13.17 -14.66
N ALA A 486 -14.35 14.24 -14.82
CA ALA A 486 -14.83 15.07 -13.71
C ALA A 486 -15.74 14.29 -12.75
N VAL A 487 -16.63 13.43 -13.26
CA VAL A 487 -17.48 12.56 -12.44
C VAL A 487 -16.65 11.52 -11.66
N ARG A 488 -15.56 10.98 -12.24
CA ARG A 488 -14.61 10.15 -11.51
C ARG A 488 -13.86 10.94 -10.43
N THR A 489 -13.45 12.17 -10.72
CA THR A 489 -12.76 13.04 -9.77
C THR A 489 -13.71 13.53 -8.66
N ILE A 490 -14.96 13.89 -9.00
CA ILE A 490 -15.99 14.29 -8.04
C ILE A 490 -16.41 13.07 -7.18
N GLY A 491 -16.56 11.88 -7.76
CA GLY A 491 -16.84 10.64 -7.03
C GLY A 491 -15.75 10.29 -6.02
N SER A 492 -14.48 10.52 -6.36
CA SER A 492 -13.35 10.29 -5.46
C SER A 492 -13.23 11.38 -4.38
N SER A 493 -13.57 12.64 -4.67
CA SER A 493 -13.57 13.74 -3.69
C SER A 493 -14.75 13.64 -2.72
N VAL A 494 -15.94 13.31 -3.20
CA VAL A 494 -17.13 13.10 -2.36
C VAL A 494 -16.99 11.84 -1.50
N GLY A 495 -16.40 10.77 -2.02
CA GLY A 495 -16.04 9.59 -1.21
C GLY A 495 -15.03 9.92 -0.11
N ARG A 496 -14.02 10.74 -0.42
CA ARG A 496 -13.04 11.25 0.55
C ARG A 496 -13.67 12.18 1.59
N GLU A 497 -14.63 13.02 1.22
CA GLU A 497 -15.38 13.86 2.18
C GLU A 497 -16.31 13.04 3.07
N ILE A 498 -16.95 12.00 2.57
CA ILE A 498 -17.79 11.11 3.39
C ILE A 498 -16.93 10.33 4.38
N VAL A 499 -15.79 9.79 3.97
CA VAL A 499 -14.87 9.10 4.90
C VAL A 499 -14.22 10.11 5.87
N ARG A 500 -13.85 11.31 5.42
CA ARG A 500 -13.40 12.42 6.29
C ARG A 500 -14.52 12.89 7.23
N GLY A 501 -15.75 13.03 6.75
CA GLY A 501 -16.93 13.46 7.53
C GLY A 501 -17.43 12.42 8.53
N VAL A 502 -17.54 11.16 8.12
CA VAL A 502 -17.95 10.06 9.01
C VAL A 502 -16.92 9.80 10.10
N LEU A 503 -15.63 9.84 9.76
CA LEU A 503 -14.54 9.71 10.75
C LEU A 503 -14.36 10.98 11.61
N GLY A 504 -14.73 12.16 11.12
CA GLY A 504 -14.73 13.42 11.88
C GLY A 504 -15.98 13.59 12.77
N GLY A 505 -17.16 13.17 12.31
CA GLY A 505 -18.42 13.31 13.02
C GLY A 505 -18.59 12.39 14.24
N ILE A 506 -17.90 11.25 14.28
CA ILE A 506 -17.94 10.31 15.43
C ILE A 506 -17.12 10.84 16.62
N LEU A 507 -16.19 11.77 16.41
CA LEU A 507 -15.35 12.35 17.48
C LEU A 507 -15.83 13.73 18.00
N GLY A 508 -16.86 14.33 17.35
CA GLY A 508 -17.41 15.64 17.75
C GLY A 508 -18.54 15.61 18.78
N GLY A 509 -19.00 14.46 19.21
CA GLY A 509 -20.17 14.30 20.06
C GLY A 509 -19.92 13.77 21.46
N ARG A 510 -19.25 14.51 22.32
CA ARG A 510 -19.49 14.45 23.77
C ARG A 510 -19.01 15.67 24.51
N LYS A 511 -19.82 16.72 24.50
CA LYS A 511 -19.93 17.66 25.65
C LYS A 511 -21.31 17.44 26.23
N ARG A 512 -21.35 16.72 27.34
CA ARG A 512 -22.07 17.00 28.59
C ARG A 512 -21.75 15.89 29.58
#